data_403ab3cecdf26497ec8275fe5876d35e
#
_entry.id   403ab3cecdf26497ec8275fe5876d35e
#
_cell.length_a   1.000
_cell.length_b   1.000
_cell.length_c   1.000
_cell.angle_alpha   90.00
_cell.angle_beta   90.00
_cell.angle_gamma   90.00
#
_symmetry.space_group_name_H-M   'P 1'
#
loop_
_entity.id
_entity.type
_entity.pdbx_description
1 polymer ?
#
loop_
_entity_poly.entity_id
_entity_poly.type
_entity_poly.pdbx_seq_one_letter_code
_entity_poly.pdbx_strand_id
1 'polypeptide(L)'
;TEELVSRLIHYLGMKAQVTASYDLASTEDHRNIQVDVRGDDLSALIGRQAETLSAFQHIASLIVGKQTQQWVQLTVDVEGYRSRREKQIRQLANRLADQVTKMGRKATMEPMTANERRMVHIELRGHPAVFTESTGEEPHRKVVIFPKE
;
A
#
# COMPACT_ATOMS: atom_id res chain seq x y z
N THR A 1 20.48 2.01 8.34
CA THR A 1 19.05 1.74 8.06
C THR A 1 18.74 0.25 8.00
N GLU A 2 19.49 -0.51 7.22
CA GLU A 2 19.30 -1.97 7.10
C GLU A 2 19.42 -2.67 8.46
N GLU A 3 20.48 -2.36 9.20
CA GLU A 3 20.72 -2.94 10.52
C GLU A 3 19.60 -2.60 11.50
N LEU A 4 19.14 -1.36 11.52
CA LEU A 4 18.06 -0.93 12.41
C LEU A 4 16.76 -1.66 12.09
N VAL A 5 16.38 -1.71 10.84
CA VAL A 5 15.15 -2.38 10.39
C VAL A 5 15.23 -3.88 10.67
N SER A 6 16.37 -4.49 10.40
CA SER A 6 16.62 -5.90 10.70
C SER A 6 16.48 -6.20 12.20
N ARG A 7 17.02 -5.34 13.06
CA ARG A 7 16.90 -5.48 14.53
C ARG A 7 15.46 -5.33 15.01
N LEU A 8 14.71 -4.36 14.46
CA LEU A 8 13.30 -4.19 14.79
C LEU A 8 12.47 -5.43 14.42
N ILE A 9 12.72 -6.00 13.26
CA ILE A 9 12.04 -7.24 12.81
C ILE A 9 12.41 -8.40 13.73
N HIS A 10 13.68 -8.51 14.10
CA HIS A 10 14.14 -9.54 15.04
C HIS A 10 13.45 -9.43 16.40
N TYR A 11 13.30 -8.22 16.95
CA TYR A 11 12.57 -8.01 18.20
C TYR A 11 11.10 -8.38 18.13
N LEU A 12 10.52 -8.33 16.94
CA LEU A 12 9.15 -8.81 16.70
C LEU A 12 9.06 -10.36 16.57
N GLY A 13 10.18 -11.04 16.71
CA GLY A 13 10.24 -12.51 16.63
C GLY A 13 10.26 -13.07 15.21
N MET A 14 10.56 -12.23 14.22
CA MET A 14 10.62 -12.64 12.82
C MET A 14 12.04 -12.66 12.30
N LYS A 15 12.28 -13.46 11.26
CA LYS A 15 13.57 -13.53 10.56
C LYS A 15 13.37 -13.01 9.14
N ALA A 16 14.21 -12.06 8.75
CA ALA A 16 14.13 -11.48 7.41
C ALA A 16 15.50 -11.01 6.92
N GLN A 17 15.63 -10.94 5.60
CA GLN A 17 16.72 -10.24 4.93
C GLN A 17 16.23 -8.84 4.58
N VAL A 18 17.01 -7.84 4.92
CA VAL A 18 16.69 -6.43 4.73
C VAL A 18 17.69 -5.79 3.80
N THR A 19 17.23 -5.16 2.73
CA THR A 19 18.05 -4.41 1.80
C THR A 19 17.52 -2.99 1.73
N ALA A 20 18.38 -2.00 1.87
CA ALA A 20 18.02 -0.60 1.75
C ALA A 20 18.78 0.07 0.61
N SER A 21 18.11 0.97 -0.10
CA SER A 21 18.69 1.77 -1.16
C SER A 21 18.10 3.17 -1.15
N TYR A 22 18.87 4.16 -1.64
CA TYR A 22 18.35 5.49 -1.83
C TYR A 22 17.42 5.52 -3.05
N ASP A 23 16.30 6.21 -2.91
CA ASP A 23 15.44 6.52 -4.03
C ASP A 23 16.13 7.56 -4.94
N LEU A 24 15.90 7.46 -6.24
CA LEU A 24 16.41 8.40 -7.25
C LEU A 24 15.91 9.84 -7.01
N ALA A 25 14.80 10.00 -6.30
CA ALA A 25 14.25 11.29 -5.93
C ALA A 25 14.87 11.88 -4.66
N SER A 26 15.85 11.20 -4.04
CA SER A 26 16.52 11.69 -2.83
C SER A 26 17.36 12.92 -3.12
N THR A 27 17.24 13.93 -2.25
CA THR A 27 18.09 15.12 -2.24
C THR A 27 18.90 15.17 -0.96
N GLU A 28 19.86 16.09 -0.85
CA GLU A 28 20.66 16.26 0.38
C GLU A 28 19.80 16.57 1.61
N ASP A 29 18.73 17.37 1.41
CA ASP A 29 17.83 17.78 2.49
C ASP A 29 16.70 16.78 2.75
N HIS A 30 16.34 15.95 1.76
CA HIS A 30 15.23 15.01 1.85
C HIS A 30 15.69 13.65 1.35
N ARG A 31 15.96 12.75 2.29
CA ARG A 31 16.40 11.40 1.96
C ARG A 31 15.22 10.43 1.96
N ASN A 32 14.91 9.91 0.79
CA ASN A 32 13.96 8.80 0.62
C ASN A 32 14.74 7.49 0.53
N ILE A 33 14.45 6.58 1.44
CA ILE A 33 15.10 5.29 1.49
C ILE A 33 14.07 4.20 1.24
N GLN A 34 14.32 3.39 0.21
CA GLN A 34 13.53 2.20 -0.07
C GLN A 34 14.09 1.03 0.70
N VAL A 35 13.26 0.35 1.46
CA VAL A 35 13.65 -0.81 2.26
C VAL A 35 12.85 -2.01 1.77
N ASP A 36 13.55 -3.02 1.28
CA ASP A 36 12.97 -4.28 0.85
C ASP A 36 13.23 -5.35 1.90
N VAL A 37 12.17 -6.00 2.36
CA VAL A 37 12.21 -7.04 3.39
C VAL A 37 11.77 -8.36 2.77
N ARG A 38 12.65 -9.35 2.84
CA ARG A 38 12.41 -10.70 2.31
C ARG A 38 12.60 -11.73 3.41
N GLY A 39 11.77 -12.74 3.43
CA GLY A 39 11.87 -13.84 4.38
C GLY A 39 10.66 -14.73 4.34
N ASP A 40 10.72 -15.78 5.17
CA ASP A 40 9.61 -16.71 5.33
C ASP A 40 8.65 -16.20 6.41
N ASP A 41 7.36 -16.39 6.19
CA ASP A 41 6.30 -16.12 7.17
C ASP A 41 6.30 -14.67 7.72
N LEU A 42 6.33 -13.70 6.81
CA LEU A 42 6.28 -12.27 7.14
C LEU A 42 4.87 -11.66 7.06
N SER A 43 3.84 -12.48 6.92
CA SER A 43 2.45 -12.01 6.79
C SER A 43 1.99 -11.15 7.99
N ALA A 44 2.45 -11.48 9.19
CA ALA A 44 2.16 -10.70 10.40
C ALA A 44 2.73 -9.27 10.34
N LEU A 45 3.86 -9.08 9.66
CA LEU A 45 4.46 -7.76 9.47
C LEU A 45 3.65 -6.88 8.50
N ILE A 46 2.96 -7.48 7.55
CA ILE A 46 2.07 -6.76 6.64
C ILE A 46 0.78 -6.38 7.36
N GLY A 47 0.16 -7.33 8.03
CA GLY A 47 -1.11 -7.15 8.72
C GLY A 47 -2.30 -7.02 7.77
N ARG A 48 -3.44 -6.71 8.34
CA ARG A 48 -4.68 -6.49 7.58
C ARG A 48 -4.61 -5.16 6.85
N GLN A 49 -4.83 -5.15 5.54
CA GLN A 49 -4.77 -3.96 4.69
C GLN A 49 -3.44 -3.18 4.82
N ALA A 50 -2.34 -3.90 5.07
CA ALA A 50 -1.02 -3.33 5.30
C ALA A 50 -0.95 -2.36 6.50
N GLU A 51 -1.85 -2.50 7.48
CA GLU A 51 -1.89 -1.64 8.67
C GLU A 51 -0.62 -1.77 9.50
N THR A 52 -0.19 -3.00 9.76
CA THR A 52 1.06 -3.27 10.51
C THR A 52 2.28 -2.77 9.75
N LEU A 53 2.32 -2.97 8.45
CA LEU A 53 3.42 -2.49 7.60
C LEU A 53 3.51 -0.96 7.62
N SER A 54 2.40 -0.27 7.54
CA SER A 54 2.35 1.20 7.60
C SER A 54 2.80 1.73 8.96
N ALA A 55 2.36 1.10 10.05
CA ALA A 55 2.79 1.45 11.40
C ALA A 55 4.29 1.19 11.60
N PHE A 56 4.79 0.05 11.15
CA PHE A 56 6.20 -0.30 11.20
C PHE A 56 7.06 0.71 10.44
N GLN A 57 6.65 1.07 9.22
CA GLN A 57 7.33 2.07 8.39
C GLN A 57 7.42 3.42 9.10
N HIS A 58 6.33 3.86 9.71
CA HIS A 58 6.30 5.13 10.44
C HIS A 58 7.27 5.15 11.61
N ILE A 59 7.23 4.12 12.44
CA ILE A 59 8.13 3.99 13.60
C ILE A 59 9.59 3.91 13.16
N ALA A 60 9.90 3.09 12.16
CA ALA A 60 11.25 2.96 11.63
C ALA A 60 11.78 4.29 11.07
N SER A 61 10.94 5.04 10.36
CA SER A 61 11.29 6.38 9.85
C SER A 61 11.66 7.34 10.97
N LEU A 62 10.90 7.36 12.05
CA LEU A 62 11.16 8.22 13.21
C LEU A 62 12.48 7.85 13.89
N ILE A 63 12.76 6.57 14.07
CA ILE A 63 14.00 6.11 14.74
C ILE A 63 15.22 6.44 13.87
N VAL A 64 15.17 6.16 12.58
CA VAL A 64 16.29 6.47 11.66
C VAL A 64 16.52 7.99 11.60
N GLY A 65 15.47 8.78 11.50
CA GLY A 65 15.56 10.23 11.50
C GLY A 65 16.22 10.77 12.77
N LYS A 66 15.86 10.23 13.93
CA LYS A 66 16.45 10.61 15.22
C LYS A 66 17.93 10.23 15.32
N GLN A 67 18.30 9.04 14.87
CA GLN A 67 19.70 8.57 14.93
C GLN A 67 20.62 9.35 13.97
N THR A 68 20.11 9.71 12.80
CA THR A 68 20.88 10.42 11.78
C THR A 68 20.80 11.93 11.93
N GLN A 69 19.92 12.45 12.79
CA GLN A 69 19.60 13.88 12.95
C GLN A 69 19.23 14.55 11.62
N GLN A 70 18.59 13.79 10.75
CA GLN A 70 18.12 14.25 9.43
C GLN A 70 16.69 13.83 9.24
N TRP A 71 15.97 14.57 8.39
CA TRP A 71 14.65 14.14 7.98
C TRP A 71 14.79 13.00 6.97
N VAL A 72 14.26 11.84 7.32
CA VAL A 72 14.32 10.64 6.50
C VAL A 72 12.93 10.07 6.32
N GLN A 73 12.57 9.78 5.09
CA GLN A 73 11.36 9.04 4.77
C GLN A 73 11.75 7.63 4.33
N LEU A 74 11.29 6.64 5.09
CA LEU A 74 11.43 5.23 4.70
C LEU A 74 10.17 4.78 3.98
N THR A 75 10.36 4.04 2.91
CA THR A 75 9.30 3.24 2.30
C THR A 75 9.68 1.78 2.48
N VAL A 76 8.95 1.07 3.33
CA VAL A 76 9.21 -0.33 3.63
C VAL A 76 8.25 -1.20 2.83
N ASP A 77 8.77 -2.16 2.12
CA ASP A 77 7.99 -3.18 1.42
C ASP A 77 8.41 -4.57 1.86
N VAL A 78 7.43 -5.45 2.04
CA VAL A 78 7.62 -6.83 2.49
C VAL A 78 7.20 -7.77 1.38
N GLU A 79 8.15 -8.56 0.86
CA GLU A 79 7.90 -9.59 -0.15
C GLU A 79 7.22 -9.06 -1.42
N GLY A 80 7.47 -7.82 -1.80
CA GLY A 80 6.82 -7.21 -2.97
C GLY A 80 5.32 -7.00 -2.79
N TYR A 81 4.84 -6.88 -1.56
CA TYR A 81 3.41 -6.76 -1.23
C TYR A 81 2.73 -5.60 -1.95
N ARG A 82 3.37 -4.42 -1.96
CA ARG A 82 2.73 -3.21 -2.53
C ARG A 82 2.43 -3.39 -4.01
N SER A 83 3.37 -3.91 -4.79
CA SER A 83 3.19 -4.17 -6.22
C SER A 83 2.13 -5.25 -6.49
N ARG A 84 2.15 -6.33 -5.72
CA ARG A 84 1.15 -7.40 -5.84
C ARG A 84 -0.24 -6.91 -5.48
N ARG A 85 -0.36 -6.11 -4.42
CA ARG A 85 -1.64 -5.55 -3.96
C ARG A 85 -2.23 -4.59 -4.99
N GLU A 86 -1.40 -3.72 -5.56
CA GLU A 86 -1.81 -2.80 -6.62
C GLU A 86 -2.37 -3.56 -7.82
N LYS A 87 -1.66 -4.59 -8.27
CA LYS A 87 -2.10 -5.44 -9.38
C LYS A 87 -3.44 -6.14 -9.07
N GLN A 88 -3.59 -6.67 -7.87
CA GLN A 88 -4.83 -7.31 -7.42
C GLN A 88 -6.02 -6.34 -7.44
N ILE A 89 -5.82 -5.12 -6.94
CA ILE A 89 -6.86 -4.09 -6.91
C ILE A 89 -7.27 -3.70 -8.32
N ARG A 90 -6.33 -3.47 -9.23
CA ARG A 90 -6.62 -3.13 -10.62
C ARG A 90 -7.36 -4.24 -11.34
N GLN A 91 -6.95 -5.48 -11.17
CA GLN A 91 -7.64 -6.63 -11.76
C GLN A 91 -9.06 -6.78 -11.22
N LEU A 92 -9.25 -6.62 -9.91
CA LEU A 92 -10.57 -6.67 -9.29
C LEU A 92 -11.47 -5.56 -9.79
N ALA A 93 -10.96 -4.32 -9.89
CA ALA A 93 -11.70 -3.19 -10.41
C ALA A 93 -12.20 -3.44 -11.84
N ASN A 94 -11.34 -3.93 -12.71
CA ASN A 94 -11.71 -4.24 -14.10
C ASN A 94 -12.74 -5.36 -14.19
N ARG A 95 -12.59 -6.41 -13.38
CA ARG A 95 -13.54 -7.52 -13.33
C ARG A 95 -14.92 -7.06 -12.88
N LEU A 96 -14.97 -6.24 -11.83
CA LEU A 96 -16.23 -5.70 -11.33
C LEU A 96 -16.87 -4.70 -12.31
N ALA A 97 -16.05 -3.91 -13.01
CA ALA A 97 -16.54 -3.03 -14.07
C ALA A 97 -17.22 -3.81 -15.20
N ASP A 98 -16.63 -4.96 -15.59
CA ASP A 98 -17.24 -5.84 -16.59
C ASP A 98 -18.58 -6.43 -16.09
N GLN A 99 -18.64 -6.83 -14.83
CA GLN A 99 -19.88 -7.31 -14.21
C GLN A 99 -20.97 -6.22 -14.20
N VAL A 100 -20.62 -5.01 -13.79
CA VAL A 100 -21.54 -3.87 -13.75
C VAL A 100 -22.07 -3.57 -15.15
N THR A 101 -21.19 -3.61 -16.15
CA THR A 101 -21.57 -3.40 -17.55
C THR A 101 -22.56 -4.45 -18.04
N LYS A 102 -22.34 -5.72 -17.71
CA LYS A 102 -23.20 -6.83 -18.15
C LYS A 102 -24.52 -6.91 -17.40
N MET A 103 -24.51 -6.67 -16.08
CA MET A 103 -25.68 -6.83 -15.22
C MET A 103 -26.50 -5.55 -15.05
N GLY A 104 -25.94 -4.39 -15.36
CA GLY A 104 -26.61 -3.11 -15.15
C GLY A 104 -26.83 -2.74 -13.69
N ARG A 105 -26.11 -3.35 -12.78
CA ARG A 105 -26.23 -3.14 -11.33
C ARG A 105 -24.90 -2.67 -10.76
N LYS A 106 -24.94 -1.77 -9.77
CA LYS A 106 -23.74 -1.32 -9.06
C LYS A 106 -23.04 -2.48 -8.35
N ALA A 107 -21.73 -2.40 -8.25
CA ALA A 107 -20.90 -3.29 -7.44
C ALA A 107 -20.20 -2.50 -6.34
N THR A 108 -20.21 -3.05 -5.13
CA THR A 108 -19.56 -2.45 -3.97
C THR A 108 -18.28 -3.22 -3.66
N MET A 109 -17.16 -2.52 -3.58
CA MET A 109 -15.88 -3.12 -3.19
C MET A 109 -15.77 -3.15 -1.66
N GLU A 110 -14.85 -3.97 -1.15
CA GLU A 110 -14.54 -3.98 0.27
C GLU A 110 -13.88 -2.67 0.71
N PRO A 111 -13.96 -2.30 2.01
CA PRO A 111 -13.24 -1.16 2.53
C PRO A 111 -11.74 -1.24 2.21
N MET A 112 -11.15 -0.12 1.85
CA MET A 112 -9.75 -0.02 1.49
C MET A 112 -9.17 1.35 1.85
N THR A 113 -7.85 1.45 1.86
CA THR A 113 -7.16 2.70 2.16
C THR A 113 -7.41 3.76 1.09
N ALA A 114 -7.15 5.01 1.43
CA ALA A 114 -7.31 6.13 0.49
C ALA A 114 -6.48 5.95 -0.78
N ASN A 115 -5.25 5.47 -0.65
CA ASN A 115 -4.39 5.19 -1.80
C ASN A 115 -4.95 4.08 -2.69
N GLU A 116 -5.49 3.02 -2.09
CA GLU A 116 -6.12 1.93 -2.82
C GLU A 116 -7.39 2.38 -3.54
N ARG A 117 -8.23 3.17 -2.88
CA ARG A 117 -9.42 3.76 -3.53
C ARG A 117 -9.04 4.63 -4.73
N ARG A 118 -7.97 5.41 -4.58
CA ARG A 118 -7.43 6.20 -5.69
C ARG A 118 -7.00 5.34 -6.87
N MET A 119 -6.37 4.20 -6.63
CA MET A 119 -5.98 3.26 -7.69
C MET A 119 -7.20 2.81 -8.49
N VAL A 120 -8.30 2.49 -7.82
CA VAL A 120 -9.57 2.10 -8.48
C VAL A 120 -10.11 3.24 -9.34
N HIS A 121 -10.17 4.46 -8.79
CA HIS A 121 -10.66 5.62 -9.54
C HIS A 121 -9.82 5.92 -10.78
N ILE A 122 -8.51 5.81 -10.67
CA ILE A 122 -7.58 6.02 -11.80
C ILE A 122 -7.76 4.92 -12.85
N GLU A 123 -7.84 3.65 -12.43
CA GLU A 123 -7.98 2.51 -13.33
C GLU A 123 -9.26 2.58 -14.15
N LEU A 124 -10.36 3.02 -13.56
CA LEU A 124 -11.66 3.09 -14.23
C LEU A 124 -12.01 4.50 -14.77
N ARG A 125 -11.09 5.44 -14.67
CA ARG A 125 -11.27 6.78 -15.22
C ARG A 125 -11.44 6.71 -16.75
N GLY A 126 -12.50 7.37 -17.24
CA GLY A 126 -12.80 7.37 -18.67
C GLY A 126 -13.40 6.06 -19.19
N HIS A 127 -13.76 5.13 -18.33
CA HIS A 127 -14.45 3.91 -18.76
C HIS A 127 -15.78 4.24 -19.42
N PRO A 128 -16.10 3.65 -20.60
CA PRO A 128 -17.30 4.02 -21.35
C PRO A 128 -18.62 3.65 -20.67
N ALA A 129 -18.62 2.64 -19.81
CA ALA A 129 -19.85 2.05 -19.28
C ALA A 129 -20.04 2.17 -17.77
N VAL A 130 -19.00 2.59 -17.02
CA VAL A 130 -19.07 2.70 -15.56
C VAL A 130 -18.45 3.99 -15.04
N PHE A 131 -18.86 4.41 -13.83
CA PHE A 131 -18.19 5.44 -13.05
C PHE A 131 -18.05 4.97 -11.61
N THR A 132 -17.18 5.62 -10.84
CA THR A 132 -16.83 5.21 -9.48
C THR A 132 -17.03 6.33 -8.48
N GLU A 133 -17.48 5.98 -7.28
CA GLU A 133 -17.61 6.90 -6.15
C GLU A 133 -17.10 6.24 -4.86
N SER A 134 -16.43 7.01 -4.03
CA SER A 134 -16.08 6.58 -2.67
C SER A 134 -17.21 6.93 -1.71
N THR A 135 -17.56 6.00 -0.83
CA THR A 135 -18.62 6.17 0.16
C THR A 135 -18.24 5.61 1.52
N GLY A 136 -18.88 6.09 2.56
CA GLY A 136 -18.64 5.66 3.93
C GLY A 136 -17.60 6.52 4.64
N GLU A 137 -17.28 6.16 5.87
CA GLU A 137 -16.31 6.85 6.71
C GLU A 137 -15.13 5.93 7.03
N GLU A 138 -13.95 6.51 7.18
CA GLU A 138 -12.77 5.75 7.61
C GLU A 138 -13.03 5.08 8.98
N PRO A 139 -12.57 3.87 9.24
CA PRO A 139 -11.75 3.01 8.38
C PRO A 139 -12.55 2.11 7.41
N HIS A 140 -13.85 2.32 7.28
CA HIS A 140 -14.76 1.47 6.47
C HIS A 140 -15.12 2.08 5.12
N ARG A 141 -14.42 3.12 4.70
CA ARG A 141 -14.67 3.78 3.42
C ARG A 141 -14.28 2.89 2.25
N LYS A 142 -15.15 2.86 1.25
CA LYS A 142 -15.07 1.92 0.11
C LYS A 142 -15.43 2.58 -1.20
N VAL A 143 -15.14 1.91 -2.30
CA VAL A 143 -15.51 2.33 -3.66
C VAL A 143 -16.73 1.56 -4.12
N VAL A 144 -17.65 2.26 -4.74
CA VAL A 144 -18.80 1.68 -5.44
C VAL A 144 -18.66 1.98 -6.94
N ILE A 145 -18.86 0.96 -7.77
CA ILE A 145 -18.81 1.06 -9.22
C ILE A 145 -20.25 1.07 -9.72
N PHE A 146 -20.62 2.15 -10.41
CA PHE A 146 -21.98 2.36 -10.92
C PHE A 146 -22.02 2.21 -12.43
N PRO A 147 -23.12 1.67 -13.00
CA PRO A 147 -23.32 1.71 -14.44
C PRO A 147 -23.61 3.15 -14.89
N LYS A 148 -23.08 3.53 -16.06
CA LYS A 148 -23.48 4.75 -16.75
C LYS A 148 -24.82 4.49 -17.47
N GLU A 149 -25.66 5.52 -17.49
CA GLU A 149 -26.91 5.51 -18.31
C GLU A 149 -26.62 5.70 -19.77
#